data_1c33588a96ade60fbbb9b947ec510c8d
#
_entry.id   1c33588a96ade60fbbb9b947ec510c8d
#
_cell.length_a   1.000
_cell.length_b   1.000
_cell.length_c   1.000
_cell.angle_alpha   90.00
_cell.angle_beta   90.00
_cell.angle_gamma   90.00
#
_symmetry.space_group_name_H-M   'P 1'
#
loop_
_entity.id
_entity.type
_entity.pdbx_description
1 polymer ?
#
loop_
_entity_poly.entity_id
_entity_poly.type
_entity_poly.pdbx_seq_one_letter_code
_entity_poly.pdbx_strand_id
1 'polypeptide(L)'
;GALVFVDVEHETYGDDALAVREVQSLVYRDAAPGDAPLSPPPPGEGAFDTSTWDAHHVVLPTEPLLFRYSALTFNSHRIHYDLPYARDVERYRALVVHGPLTSTLLLALAQRELGDNALKSFAFRGLSPAMCGEALHLAMRGAEAGFELGAFAADGRQVASASASV
;
A
#
# COMPACT_ATOMS: atom_id res chain seq x y z
N GLY A 1 -23.29 -3.17 -4.81
CA GLY A 1 -23.18 -3.71 -3.46
C GLY A 1 -23.08 -2.60 -2.43
N ALA A 2 -23.35 -2.92 -1.16
CA ALA A 2 -23.18 -1.97 -0.07
C ALA A 2 -21.70 -1.84 0.30
N LEU A 3 -21.27 -0.63 0.63
CA LEU A 3 -19.96 -0.37 1.24
C LEU A 3 -20.19 0.13 2.68
N VAL A 4 -19.40 -0.41 3.60
CA VAL A 4 -19.37 0.07 5.00
C VAL A 4 -17.99 0.65 5.26
N PHE A 5 -17.95 1.89 5.70
CA PHE A 5 -16.73 2.59 6.09
C PHE A 5 -16.64 2.60 7.61
N VAL A 6 -15.47 2.25 8.13
CA VAL A 6 -15.16 2.29 9.57
C VAL A 6 -13.85 3.04 9.76
N ASP A 7 -13.91 4.15 10.48
CA ASP A 7 -12.73 4.89 10.89
C ASP A 7 -12.26 4.42 12.26
N VAL A 8 -10.99 4.07 12.36
CA VAL A 8 -10.33 3.67 13.60
C VAL A 8 -9.25 4.70 13.89
N GLU A 9 -9.39 5.37 15.04
CA GLU A 9 -8.37 6.31 15.52
C GLU A 9 -7.38 5.58 16.44
N HIS A 10 -6.09 5.73 16.16
CA HIS A 10 -4.98 5.20 16.95
C HIS A 10 -4.16 6.36 17.51
N GLU A 11 -3.90 6.32 18.80
CA GLU A 11 -3.00 7.26 19.47
C GLU A 11 -1.83 6.49 20.09
N THR A 12 -0.62 6.88 19.71
CA THR A 12 0.61 6.31 20.26
C THR A 12 1.29 7.37 21.13
N TYR A 13 1.62 6.99 22.35
CA TYR A 13 2.26 7.86 23.34
C TYR A 13 3.71 7.43 23.60
N GLY A 14 4.59 8.40 23.79
CA GLY A 14 5.95 8.22 24.28
C GLY A 14 6.18 9.17 25.46
N ASP A 15 6.67 8.66 26.60
CA ASP A 15 6.93 9.43 27.82
C ASP A 15 5.73 10.31 28.24
N ASP A 16 4.52 9.72 28.21
CA ASP A 16 3.22 10.36 28.51
C ASP A 16 2.82 11.50 27.56
N ALA A 17 3.57 11.74 26.48
CA ALA A 17 3.21 12.70 25.45
C ALA A 17 2.67 11.98 24.21
N LEU A 18 1.66 12.56 23.56
CA LEU A 18 1.15 12.06 22.27
C LEU A 18 2.25 12.19 21.21
N ALA A 19 2.71 11.06 20.69
CA ALA A 19 3.74 10.98 19.66
C ALA A 19 3.16 10.89 18.24
N VAL A 20 2.13 10.03 18.06
CA VAL A 20 1.48 9.83 16.77
C VAL A 20 -0.03 9.71 16.95
N ARG A 21 -0.78 10.40 16.10
CA ARG A 21 -2.21 10.15 15.90
C ARG A 21 -2.43 9.69 14.48
N GLU A 22 -3.12 8.57 14.30
CA GLU A 22 -3.46 7.99 13.02
C GLU A 22 -4.96 7.76 12.95
N VAL A 23 -5.56 8.06 11.79
CA VAL A 23 -6.93 7.63 11.47
C VAL A 23 -6.86 6.66 10.29
N GLN A 24 -7.31 5.43 10.51
CA GLN A 24 -7.36 4.39 9.49
C GLN A 24 -8.81 4.18 9.04
N SER A 25 -9.12 4.50 7.78
CA SER A 25 -10.41 4.23 7.18
C SER A 25 -10.42 2.83 6.55
N LEU A 26 -11.22 1.94 7.11
CA LEU A 26 -11.44 0.58 6.61
C LEU A 26 -12.70 0.54 5.75
N VAL A 27 -12.64 -0.18 4.62
CA VAL A 27 -13.78 -0.34 3.72
C VAL A 27 -14.16 -1.81 3.66
N TYR A 28 -15.37 -2.12 4.06
CA TYR A 28 -15.97 -3.44 3.93
C TYR A 28 -16.90 -3.45 2.73
N ARG A 29 -16.87 -4.52 1.97
CA ARG A 29 -17.71 -4.75 0.79
C ARG A 29 -18.27 -6.18 0.80
N ASP A 30 -19.32 -6.40 0.05
CA ASP A 30 -19.79 -7.75 -0.23
C ASP A 30 -18.70 -8.58 -0.93
N ALA A 31 -18.72 -9.90 -0.69
CA ALA A 31 -17.86 -10.84 -1.40
C ALA A 31 -18.09 -10.75 -2.91
N ALA A 32 -17.02 -10.93 -3.68
CA ALA A 32 -17.16 -11.01 -5.13
C ALA A 32 -17.98 -12.24 -5.55
N PRO A 33 -18.80 -12.17 -6.61
CA PRO A 33 -19.43 -13.36 -7.19
C PRO A 33 -18.37 -14.41 -7.54
N GLY A 34 -18.67 -15.70 -7.33
CA GLY A 34 -17.73 -16.79 -7.53
C GLY A 34 -17.27 -16.96 -9.00
N ASP A 35 -18.02 -16.42 -9.96
CA ASP A 35 -17.74 -16.39 -11.39
C ASP A 35 -17.11 -15.05 -11.84
N ALA A 36 -16.89 -14.10 -10.94
CA ALA A 36 -16.27 -12.82 -11.29
C ALA A 36 -14.86 -13.04 -11.87
N PRO A 37 -14.43 -12.24 -12.86
CA PRO A 37 -13.07 -12.30 -13.37
C PRO A 37 -12.05 -12.00 -12.27
N LEU A 38 -10.86 -12.59 -12.39
CA LEU A 38 -9.79 -12.30 -11.43
C LEU A 38 -9.33 -10.83 -11.52
N SER A 39 -9.10 -10.22 -10.37
CA SER A 39 -8.74 -8.79 -10.24
C SER A 39 -7.42 -8.61 -9.49
N PRO A 40 -6.65 -7.58 -9.78
CA PRO A 40 -6.73 -6.75 -10.99
C PRO A 40 -6.39 -7.58 -12.24
N PRO A 41 -6.68 -7.10 -13.45
CA PRO A 41 -6.23 -7.77 -14.66
C PRO A 41 -4.69 -7.88 -14.69
N PRO A 42 -4.10 -8.78 -15.49
CA PRO A 42 -2.65 -8.81 -15.70
C PRO A 42 -2.12 -7.42 -16.10
N PRO A 43 -0.84 -7.11 -15.78
CA PRO A 43 -0.24 -5.85 -16.20
C PRO A 43 -0.36 -5.66 -17.72
N GLY A 44 -0.64 -4.41 -18.13
CA GLY A 44 -0.64 -4.02 -19.52
C GLY A 44 0.77 -3.89 -20.11
N GLU A 45 0.85 -3.48 -21.38
CA GLU A 45 2.14 -3.26 -22.08
C GLU A 45 2.83 -1.94 -21.67
N GLY A 46 2.24 -1.13 -20.79
CA GLY A 46 2.81 0.11 -20.29
C GLY A 46 4.06 -0.11 -19.45
N ALA A 47 4.74 0.98 -19.13
CA ALA A 47 5.84 1.00 -18.18
C ALA A 47 5.68 2.21 -17.25
N PHE A 48 6.17 2.05 -16.01
CA PHE A 48 6.22 3.18 -15.09
C PHE A 48 7.24 4.21 -15.56
N ASP A 49 6.79 5.46 -15.76
CA ASP A 49 7.66 6.57 -16.13
C ASP A 49 8.25 7.24 -14.89
N THR A 50 9.57 7.14 -14.73
CA THR A 50 10.32 7.74 -13.63
C THR A 50 10.67 9.20 -13.85
N SER A 51 10.53 9.73 -15.07
CA SER A 51 11.06 11.05 -15.47
C SER A 51 10.41 12.24 -14.74
N THR A 52 9.24 12.03 -14.16
CA THR A 52 8.47 13.07 -13.44
C THR A 52 8.61 12.97 -11.91
N TRP A 53 9.51 12.12 -11.43
CA TRP A 53 9.73 11.84 -10.01
C TRP A 53 11.17 12.15 -9.61
N ASP A 54 11.35 12.80 -8.45
CA ASP A 54 12.67 13.18 -7.95
C ASP A 54 13.42 12.00 -7.35
N ALA A 55 12.69 11.06 -6.73
CA ALA A 55 13.23 9.83 -6.15
C ALA A 55 12.40 8.62 -6.55
N HIS A 56 13.08 7.49 -6.76
CA HIS A 56 12.46 6.24 -7.18
C HIS A 56 13.17 5.03 -6.56
N HIS A 57 12.39 4.03 -6.18
CA HIS A 57 12.87 2.74 -5.69
C HIS A 57 11.95 1.61 -6.16
N VAL A 58 12.52 0.45 -6.46
CA VAL A 58 11.76 -0.74 -6.87
C VAL A 58 11.84 -1.79 -5.77
N VAL A 59 10.70 -2.34 -5.40
CA VAL A 59 10.59 -3.48 -4.48
C VAL A 59 9.91 -4.62 -5.22
N LEU A 60 10.39 -5.85 -5.01
CA LEU A 60 9.70 -7.06 -5.42
C LEU A 60 9.03 -7.69 -4.20
N PRO A 61 7.71 -7.51 -3.99
CA PRO A 61 7.00 -8.15 -2.89
C PRO A 61 6.97 -9.65 -3.10
N THR A 62 7.64 -10.40 -2.23
CA THR A 62 7.72 -11.87 -2.28
C THR A 62 6.78 -12.50 -1.27
N GLU A 63 6.40 -13.78 -1.48
CA GLU A 63 5.58 -14.53 -0.52
C GLU A 63 6.18 -14.52 0.91
N PRO A 64 7.50 -14.76 1.11
CA PRO A 64 8.10 -14.66 2.44
C PRO A 64 7.99 -13.27 3.07
N LEU A 65 8.06 -12.20 2.27
CA LEU A 65 7.87 -10.83 2.78
C LEU A 65 6.44 -10.63 3.27
N LEU A 66 5.45 -11.03 2.49
CA LEU A 66 4.04 -10.90 2.85
C LEU A 66 3.71 -11.73 4.11
N PHE A 67 4.19 -12.98 4.16
CA PHE A 67 4.02 -13.85 5.32
C PHE A 67 4.62 -13.25 6.60
N ARG A 68 5.86 -12.77 6.52
CA ARG A 68 6.53 -12.11 7.67
C ARG A 68 5.80 -10.86 8.11
N TYR A 69 5.32 -10.05 7.16
CA TYR A 69 4.57 -8.84 7.49
C TYR A 69 3.25 -9.17 8.18
N SER A 70 2.49 -10.16 7.69
CA SER A 70 1.29 -10.67 8.35
C SER A 70 1.60 -11.14 9.78
N ALA A 71 2.68 -11.89 9.97
CA ALA A 71 3.07 -12.40 11.28
C ALA A 71 3.44 -11.27 12.26
N LEU A 72 4.23 -10.30 11.81
CA LEU A 72 4.68 -9.17 12.63
C LEU A 72 3.54 -8.22 13.02
N THR A 73 2.55 -8.05 12.14
CA THR A 73 1.42 -7.15 12.36
C THR A 73 0.17 -7.85 12.87
N PHE A 74 0.24 -9.17 13.12
CA PHE A 74 -0.90 -10.01 13.50
C PHE A 74 -2.06 -9.92 12.50
N ASN A 75 -1.77 -9.62 11.24
CA ASN A 75 -2.77 -9.54 10.18
C ASN A 75 -3.08 -10.95 9.65
N SER A 76 -4.26 -11.46 9.99
CA SER A 76 -4.73 -12.79 9.60
C SER A 76 -5.54 -12.82 8.30
N HIS A 77 -5.64 -11.73 7.56
CA HIS A 77 -6.40 -11.68 6.31
C HIS A 77 -5.75 -12.57 5.25
N ARG A 78 -6.43 -13.64 4.88
CA ARG A 78 -5.91 -14.74 4.07
C ARG A 78 -5.42 -14.36 2.68
N ILE A 79 -5.88 -13.25 2.11
CA ILE A 79 -5.47 -12.79 0.78
C ILE A 79 -3.95 -12.54 0.68
N HIS A 80 -3.26 -12.39 1.81
CA HIS A 80 -1.84 -12.09 1.86
C HIS A 80 -0.93 -13.32 1.93
N TYR A 81 -1.47 -14.51 2.26
CA TYR A 81 -0.66 -15.73 2.45
C TYR A 81 -1.32 -17.03 2.00
N ASP A 82 -2.61 -17.01 1.65
CA ASP A 82 -3.37 -18.20 1.22
C ASP A 82 -3.82 -17.99 -0.25
N LEU A 83 -2.99 -18.44 -1.18
CA LEU A 83 -3.25 -18.24 -2.61
C LEU A 83 -4.57 -18.89 -3.09
N PRO A 84 -4.92 -20.14 -2.72
CA PRO A 84 -6.23 -20.69 -3.05
C PRO A 84 -7.38 -19.81 -2.59
N TYR A 85 -7.36 -19.33 -1.35
CA TYR A 85 -8.39 -18.44 -0.84
C TYR A 85 -8.44 -17.11 -1.62
N ALA A 86 -7.29 -16.49 -1.85
CA ALA A 86 -7.22 -15.22 -2.57
C ALA A 86 -7.82 -15.34 -3.98
N ARG A 87 -7.57 -16.47 -4.69
CA ARG A 87 -8.06 -16.69 -6.05
C ARG A 87 -9.50 -17.17 -6.12
N ASP A 88 -9.84 -18.17 -5.33
CA ASP A 88 -11.08 -18.91 -5.50
C ASP A 88 -12.24 -18.27 -4.73
N VAL A 89 -11.94 -17.54 -3.63
CA VAL A 89 -12.94 -16.87 -2.79
C VAL A 89 -12.98 -15.37 -3.08
N GLU A 90 -11.82 -14.69 -3.00
CA GLU A 90 -11.77 -13.22 -3.11
C GLU A 90 -11.53 -12.73 -4.55
N ARG A 91 -11.31 -13.65 -5.49
CA ARG A 91 -11.13 -13.40 -6.92
C ARG A 91 -9.93 -12.48 -7.24
N TYR A 92 -8.87 -12.53 -6.44
CA TYR A 92 -7.59 -11.93 -6.77
C TYR A 92 -6.76 -12.89 -7.63
N ARG A 93 -5.97 -12.37 -8.60
CA ARG A 93 -5.15 -13.22 -9.49
C ARG A 93 -3.89 -13.79 -8.83
N ALA A 94 -3.44 -13.20 -7.73
CA ALA A 94 -2.29 -13.62 -6.92
C ALA A 94 -2.49 -13.20 -5.47
N LEU A 95 -1.53 -13.47 -4.59
CA LEU A 95 -1.52 -12.88 -3.25
C LEU A 95 -1.45 -11.36 -3.32
N VAL A 96 -2.21 -10.69 -2.47
CA VAL A 96 -2.30 -9.23 -2.42
C VAL A 96 -1.24 -8.67 -1.47
N VAL A 97 -0.52 -7.64 -1.89
CA VAL A 97 0.38 -6.89 -1.02
C VAL A 97 -0.46 -6.08 -0.03
N HIS A 98 -0.09 -6.09 1.24
CA HIS A 98 -0.78 -5.31 2.26
C HIS A 98 -0.72 -3.81 1.95
N GLY A 99 -1.83 -3.12 2.05
CA GLY A 99 -1.85 -1.65 1.98
C GLY A 99 -0.91 -1.00 3.00
N PRO A 100 -0.97 -1.39 4.29
CA PRO A 100 -0.02 -0.90 5.29
C PRO A 100 1.46 -1.20 4.98
N LEU A 101 1.79 -2.33 4.34
CA LEU A 101 3.16 -2.58 3.87
C LEU A 101 3.58 -1.58 2.80
N THR A 102 2.70 -1.30 1.84
CA THR A 102 2.96 -0.28 0.79
C THR A 102 3.16 1.09 1.43
N SER A 103 2.34 1.47 2.40
CA SER A 103 2.51 2.71 3.19
C SER A 103 3.86 2.76 3.90
N THR A 104 4.26 1.67 4.60
CA THR A 104 5.56 1.57 5.27
C THR A 104 6.73 1.71 4.29
N LEU A 105 6.63 1.12 3.10
CA LEU A 105 7.66 1.24 2.06
C LEU A 105 7.77 2.67 1.52
N LEU A 106 6.65 3.39 1.36
CA LEU A 106 6.66 4.81 0.99
C LEU A 106 7.25 5.69 2.09
N LEU A 107 6.94 5.42 3.36
CA LEU A 107 7.56 6.09 4.51
C LEU A 107 9.07 5.85 4.55
N ALA A 108 9.53 4.61 4.28
CA ALA A 108 10.95 4.30 4.20
C ALA A 108 11.65 5.02 3.04
N LEU A 109 10.97 5.22 1.89
CA LEU A 109 11.47 6.07 0.81
C LEU A 109 11.63 7.52 1.29
N ALA A 110 10.59 8.08 1.91
CA ALA A 110 10.65 9.45 2.43
C ALA A 110 11.75 9.63 3.49
N GLN A 111 11.90 8.69 4.42
CA GLN A 111 12.98 8.70 5.41
C GLN A 111 14.37 8.72 4.76
N ARG A 112 14.57 7.93 3.72
CA ARG A 112 15.85 7.87 2.99
C ARG A 112 16.19 9.19 2.31
N GLU A 113 15.18 9.86 1.73
CA GLU A 113 15.39 11.10 0.97
C GLU A 113 15.43 12.36 1.85
N LEU A 114 14.69 12.36 2.96
CA LEU A 114 14.52 13.54 3.82
C LEU A 114 15.25 13.46 5.17
N GLY A 115 15.68 12.26 5.55
CA GLY A 115 16.29 11.99 6.85
C GLY A 115 15.29 11.48 7.90
N ASP A 116 15.83 11.09 9.06
CA ASP A 116 15.05 10.53 10.15
C ASP A 116 14.12 11.58 10.76
N ASN A 117 12.89 11.16 11.07
CA ASN A 117 11.86 11.97 11.74
C ASN A 117 11.56 13.32 11.05
N ALA A 118 11.81 13.43 9.75
CA ALA A 118 11.57 14.68 9.01
C ALA A 118 10.07 14.98 8.83
N LEU A 119 9.23 13.94 8.76
CA LEU A 119 7.81 14.12 8.47
C LEU A 119 7.01 14.53 9.71
N LYS A 120 6.16 15.53 9.54
CA LYS A 120 5.12 15.95 10.49
C LYS A 120 3.77 15.33 10.20
N SER A 121 3.49 15.12 8.92
CA SER A 121 2.23 14.49 8.49
C SER A 121 2.47 13.55 7.32
N PHE A 122 1.64 12.51 7.25
CA PHE A 122 1.61 11.56 6.14
C PHE A 122 0.17 11.09 5.94
N ALA A 123 -0.34 11.23 4.72
CA ALA A 123 -1.65 10.71 4.34
C ALA A 123 -1.48 9.71 3.20
N PHE A 124 -2.14 8.55 3.32
CA PHE A 124 -2.03 7.42 2.37
C PHE A 124 -3.41 6.99 1.89
N ARG A 125 -3.51 6.65 0.62
CA ARG A 125 -4.72 6.09 0.01
C ARG A 125 -4.37 4.94 -0.91
N GLY A 126 -4.91 3.75 -0.62
CA GLY A 126 -4.92 2.62 -1.54
C GLY A 126 -5.88 2.86 -2.70
N LEU A 127 -5.44 2.62 -3.93
CA LEU A 127 -6.21 2.85 -5.17
C LEU A 127 -6.49 1.54 -5.90
N SER A 128 -5.54 0.62 -5.90
CA SER A 128 -5.64 -0.67 -6.60
C SER A 128 -4.73 -1.69 -5.92
N PRO A 129 -5.06 -2.98 -5.94
CA PRO A 129 -4.19 -4.00 -5.35
C PRO A 129 -2.83 -4.07 -6.05
N ALA A 130 -1.75 -4.13 -5.26
CA ALA A 130 -0.45 -4.63 -5.71
C ALA A 130 -0.40 -6.14 -5.55
N MET A 131 0.29 -6.82 -6.46
CA MET A 131 0.35 -8.28 -6.49
C MET A 131 1.72 -8.78 -6.07
N CYS A 132 1.73 -9.87 -5.31
CA CYS A 132 2.95 -10.60 -4.98
C CYS A 132 3.65 -11.08 -6.25
N GLY A 133 4.98 -10.96 -6.28
CA GLY A 133 5.80 -11.38 -7.43
C GLY A 133 5.88 -10.35 -8.57
N GLU A 134 5.25 -9.18 -8.43
CA GLU A 134 5.32 -8.11 -9.41
C GLU A 134 6.10 -6.91 -8.88
N ALA A 135 6.90 -6.27 -9.73
CA ALA A 135 7.65 -5.08 -9.37
C ALA A 135 6.70 -3.96 -8.90
N LEU A 136 6.98 -3.42 -7.72
CA LEU A 136 6.30 -2.29 -7.14
C LEU A 136 7.25 -1.10 -7.16
N HIS A 137 6.93 -0.10 -7.96
CA HIS A 137 7.67 1.13 -8.09
C HIS A 137 7.19 2.13 -7.04
N LEU A 138 8.07 2.56 -6.17
CA LEU A 138 7.83 3.58 -5.16
C LEU A 138 8.48 4.87 -5.65
N ALA A 139 7.76 5.98 -5.64
CA ALA A 139 8.24 7.24 -6.16
C ALA A 139 7.87 8.41 -5.24
N MET A 140 8.68 9.45 -5.24
CA MET A 140 8.48 10.67 -4.46
C MET A 140 8.94 11.88 -5.27
N ARG A 141 8.23 12.99 -5.12
CA ARG A 141 8.61 14.31 -5.69
C ARG A 141 8.16 15.45 -4.79
N GLY A 142 8.81 16.61 -4.95
CA GLY A 142 8.35 17.84 -4.33
C GLY A 142 6.99 18.29 -4.88
N ALA A 143 6.17 18.90 -4.03
CA ALA A 143 4.89 19.51 -4.34
C ALA A 143 4.76 20.87 -3.66
N GLU A 144 3.79 21.69 -4.06
CA GLU A 144 3.60 23.06 -3.51
C GLU A 144 3.49 23.07 -1.97
N ALA A 145 2.87 22.04 -1.39
CA ALA A 145 2.64 21.94 0.06
C ALA A 145 3.31 20.70 0.67
N GLY A 146 4.58 20.42 0.31
CA GLY A 146 5.32 19.29 0.85
C GLY A 146 5.74 18.29 -0.23
N PHE A 147 5.33 17.03 -0.10
CA PHE A 147 5.74 15.96 -1.00
C PHE A 147 4.56 15.11 -1.46
N GLU A 148 4.60 14.70 -2.70
CA GLU A 148 3.74 13.68 -3.27
C GLU A 148 4.52 12.36 -3.37
N LEU A 149 3.89 11.27 -2.93
CA LEU A 149 4.42 9.93 -3.06
C LEU A 149 3.42 9.04 -3.78
N GLY A 150 3.92 8.03 -4.47
CA GLY A 150 3.08 7.06 -5.16
C GLY A 150 3.70 5.69 -5.21
N ALA A 151 2.84 4.68 -5.24
CA ALA A 151 3.23 3.32 -5.56
C ALA A 151 2.56 2.90 -6.87
N PHE A 152 3.32 2.25 -7.75
CA PHE A 152 2.88 1.91 -9.10
C PHE A 152 3.27 0.47 -9.44
N ALA A 153 2.41 -0.22 -10.16
CA ALA A 153 2.74 -1.48 -10.82
C ALA A 153 3.70 -1.27 -11.99
N ALA A 154 4.29 -2.33 -12.50
CA ALA A 154 5.26 -2.27 -13.58
C ALA A 154 4.74 -1.59 -14.85
N ASP A 155 3.44 -1.72 -15.13
CA ASP A 155 2.75 -1.11 -16.26
C ASP A 155 2.36 0.37 -16.07
N GLY A 156 2.76 0.97 -14.94
CA GLY A 156 2.42 2.36 -14.60
C GLY A 156 1.07 2.55 -13.93
N ARG A 157 0.29 1.49 -13.72
CA ARG A 157 -0.98 1.55 -12.99
C ARG A 157 -0.72 1.96 -11.54
N GLN A 158 -1.36 3.03 -11.10
CA GLN A 158 -1.20 3.51 -9.74
C GLN A 158 -1.88 2.57 -8.73
N VAL A 159 -1.08 2.12 -7.76
CA VAL A 159 -1.50 1.23 -6.67
C VAL A 159 -1.91 2.04 -5.44
N ALA A 160 -1.14 3.07 -5.14
CA ALA A 160 -1.42 3.96 -4.01
C ALA A 160 -0.92 5.36 -4.28
N SER A 161 -1.53 6.33 -3.61
CA SER A 161 -1.07 7.72 -3.52
C SER A 161 -0.82 8.08 -2.06
N ALA A 162 0.13 8.99 -1.83
CA ALA A 162 0.35 9.55 -0.52
C ALA A 162 0.81 11.01 -0.64
N SER A 163 0.60 11.78 0.45
CA SER A 163 1.16 13.11 0.61
C SER A 163 1.84 13.21 1.98
N ALA A 164 2.87 14.04 2.06
CA ALA A 164 3.64 14.24 3.28
C ALA A 164 4.03 15.71 3.44
N SER A 165 4.18 16.14 4.70
CA SER A 165 4.77 17.44 5.04
C SER A 165 5.91 17.29 6.04
N VAL A 166 6.86 18.20 6.02
CA VAL A 166 7.98 18.35 6.95
C VAL A 166 7.80 19.52 7.88
#